data_b0d71aa58eaf704657db379d96fdb969
#
_entry.id   b0d71aa58eaf704657db379d96fdb969
#
_cell.length_a   1.000
_cell.length_b   1.000
_cell.length_c   1.000
_cell.angle_alpha   90.00
_cell.angle_beta   90.00
_cell.angle_gamma   90.00
#
_symmetry.space_group_name_H-M   'P 1'
#
loop_
_entity.id
_entity.type
_entity.pdbx_description
1 polymer ?
#
loop_
_entity_poly.entity_id
_entity_poly.type
_entity_poly.pdbx_seq_one_letter_code
_entity_poly.pdbx_strand_id
1 'polypeptide(L)'
;MLTFTSPPLAAAWLKERAPQAALHADSRAVNAGDVFIAWPGAATDGRKHVAAALAQGAVACLVEHEGVEAFGFEGDERIVSYPGLKAATGPIASAFYDNPSGLLDVLAVTGTNGKTSTAWWLAESLSTLRAAGGVRAMKPDGTMQRDAPSPCAVMGTLGIGVPPELTYTGLTTPDPVMMQRGLRSLVERGFGACAIEASSIGIAERRLDGARIAVAVFTNFTQDHLDYHGSMDAYWQAKAELFRWPGLRAAVINIDDTHGASLCANLIDAGIGALDVWTVSADGKPARLVARDIGYDAQGLQFSVAEHGTAAVERLSTGLIGQYNVANLLGVLGTLRALGLTLAQAVTACGSLTSVPGRMDRAGTGEGAPLAVVDYAHTPDALDKALIGLRPLAKQRGGALWCLFGCGGDRDPIKRPMMAAVAERQADRVVVTSDNPRSEKPDAIIAQVLRGFSRPDAAQVQPDRGIAIADVIAQAAPQDVVLIAGKGHEAWQEVAGKRIEFSDKAHALDALALRGAA
;
A
#
# COMPACT_ATOMS: atom_id res chain seq x y z
N MET A 1 -12.26 30.52 25.91
CA MET A 1 -11.70 29.87 24.71
C MET A 1 -12.82 29.65 23.69
N LEU A 2 -12.63 30.02 22.44
CA LEU A 2 -13.61 29.80 21.36
C LEU A 2 -13.71 28.32 21.02
N THR A 3 -14.93 27.79 20.82
CA THR A 3 -15.17 26.37 20.46
C THR A 3 -15.94 26.32 19.14
N PHE A 4 -15.39 25.57 18.18
CA PHE A 4 -16.06 25.27 16.90
C PHE A 4 -16.74 23.91 16.95
N THR A 5 -17.82 23.76 16.21
CA THR A 5 -18.56 22.50 16.03
C THR A 5 -18.81 22.16 14.55
N SER A 6 -18.31 23.03 13.66
CA SER A 6 -18.44 22.86 12.20
C SER A 6 -17.07 22.89 11.54
N PRO A 7 -16.67 21.84 10.79
CA PRO A 7 -15.39 21.80 10.09
C PRO A 7 -15.15 22.99 9.15
N PRO A 8 -16.13 23.46 8.33
CA PRO A 8 -15.94 24.63 7.48
C PRO A 8 -15.69 25.91 8.27
N LEU A 9 -16.34 26.10 9.44
CA LEU A 9 -16.14 27.31 10.26
C LEU A 9 -14.75 27.29 10.93
N ALA A 10 -14.30 26.14 11.43
CA ALA A 10 -12.95 26.00 11.97
C ALA A 10 -11.89 26.25 10.88
N ALA A 11 -12.08 25.67 9.69
CA ALA A 11 -11.19 25.91 8.56
C ALA A 11 -11.16 27.37 8.11
N ALA A 12 -12.29 28.06 8.07
CA ALA A 12 -12.38 29.48 7.73
C ALA A 12 -11.61 30.33 8.75
N TRP A 13 -11.77 30.07 10.06
CA TRP A 13 -11.05 30.77 11.11
C TRP A 13 -9.52 30.56 11.00
N LEU A 14 -9.08 29.34 10.65
CA LEU A 14 -7.66 29.03 10.42
C LEU A 14 -7.13 29.77 9.18
N LYS A 15 -7.88 29.78 8.07
CA LYS A 15 -7.49 30.50 6.85
C LYS A 15 -7.38 32.00 7.03
N GLU A 16 -8.28 32.61 7.78
CA GLU A 16 -8.23 34.04 8.06
C GLU A 16 -6.93 34.43 8.78
N ARG A 17 -6.46 33.58 9.70
CA ARG A 17 -5.25 33.85 10.51
C ARG A 17 -3.96 33.43 9.81
N ALA A 18 -4.05 32.39 9.02
CA ALA A 18 -2.88 31.72 8.44
C ALA A 18 -3.19 31.19 7.02
N PRO A 19 -3.41 32.07 6.02
CA PRO A 19 -3.88 31.68 4.69
C PRO A 19 -2.88 30.82 3.91
N GLN A 20 -1.59 30.88 4.27
CA GLN A 20 -0.50 30.14 3.62
C GLN A 20 0.09 29.05 4.53
N ALA A 21 -0.49 28.82 5.71
CA ALA A 21 0.05 27.85 6.66
C ALA A 21 -0.05 26.41 6.18
N ALA A 22 0.89 25.60 6.63
CA ALA A 22 0.69 24.17 6.67
C ALA A 22 -0.01 23.78 7.98
N LEU A 23 -0.97 22.85 7.88
CA LEU A 23 -1.53 22.19 9.06
C LEU A 23 -0.63 21.02 9.45
N HIS A 24 -0.47 20.79 10.76
CA HIS A 24 0.30 19.68 11.30
C HIS A 24 -0.41 18.99 12.46
N ALA A 25 -0.39 17.66 12.48
CA ALA A 25 -0.81 16.83 13.61
C ALA A 25 0.39 16.35 14.46
N ASP A 26 1.61 16.59 14.00
CA ASP A 26 2.87 16.32 14.71
C ASP A 26 3.55 17.65 15.05
N SER A 27 3.68 17.95 16.34
CA SER A 27 4.30 19.20 16.80
C SER A 27 5.76 19.37 16.36
N ARG A 28 6.47 18.29 16.07
CA ARG A 28 7.88 18.31 15.63
C ARG A 28 8.03 18.82 14.19
N ALA A 29 6.96 18.79 13.41
CA ALA A 29 6.93 19.24 12.01
C ALA A 29 6.47 20.70 11.86
N VAL A 30 6.09 21.36 12.95
CA VAL A 30 5.59 22.74 12.96
C VAL A 30 6.72 23.72 12.69
N ASN A 31 6.51 24.65 11.77
CA ASN A 31 7.39 25.79 11.50
C ASN A 31 6.70 27.10 11.87
N ALA A 32 7.45 28.20 11.85
CA ALA A 32 6.89 29.53 12.09
C ALA A 32 5.83 29.86 11.02
N GLY A 33 4.64 30.26 11.49
CA GLY A 33 3.50 30.55 10.62
C GLY A 33 2.53 29.38 10.41
N ASP A 34 2.86 28.17 10.87
CA ASP A 34 2.03 26.98 10.70
C ASP A 34 0.92 26.87 11.77
N VAL A 35 0.03 25.91 11.59
CA VAL A 35 -1.07 25.56 12.50
C VAL A 35 -0.85 24.16 13.06
N PHE A 36 -1.04 24.02 14.39
CA PHE A 36 -0.98 22.74 15.06
C PHE A 36 -2.37 22.23 15.44
N ILE A 37 -2.67 20.96 15.14
CA ILE A 37 -3.94 20.30 15.50
C ILE A 37 -3.63 19.19 16.50
N ALA A 38 -4.25 19.22 17.68
CA ALA A 38 -3.88 18.38 18.81
C ALA A 38 -5.09 17.68 19.46
N TRP A 39 -5.07 16.35 19.40
CA TRP A 39 -6.04 15.48 20.06
C TRP A 39 -5.36 14.36 20.86
N PRO A 40 -6.08 13.66 21.78
CA PRO A 40 -5.57 12.47 22.44
C PRO A 40 -5.32 11.34 21.43
N GLY A 41 -4.06 10.96 21.21
CA GLY A 41 -3.65 9.82 20.40
C GLY A 41 -3.44 8.56 21.24
N ALA A 42 -3.18 7.42 20.58
CA ALA A 42 -2.97 6.14 21.24
C ALA A 42 -1.72 6.11 22.16
N ALA A 43 -0.65 6.82 21.78
CA ALA A 43 0.60 6.83 22.53
C ALA A 43 0.74 8.04 23.47
N THR A 44 0.17 9.19 23.10
CA THR A 44 0.28 10.43 23.86
C THR A 44 -0.89 11.36 23.55
N ASP A 45 -1.17 12.24 24.48
CA ASP A 45 -2.12 13.35 24.23
C ASP A 45 -1.38 14.50 23.54
N GLY A 46 -1.76 14.81 22.30
CA GLY A 46 -1.17 15.87 21.49
C GLY A 46 -1.24 17.25 22.13
N ARG A 47 -2.23 17.50 22.99
CA ARG A 47 -2.43 18.78 23.71
C ARG A 47 -1.25 19.13 24.61
N LYS A 48 -0.51 18.15 25.13
CA LYS A 48 0.72 18.36 25.90
C LYS A 48 1.82 19.09 25.12
N HIS A 49 1.74 19.07 23.80
CA HIS A 49 2.73 19.66 22.90
C HIS A 49 2.36 21.03 22.35
N VAL A 50 1.19 21.59 22.74
CA VAL A 50 0.70 22.89 22.25
C VAL A 50 1.67 24.02 22.60
N ALA A 51 2.17 24.07 23.85
CA ALA A 51 3.14 25.09 24.27
C ALA A 51 4.43 25.03 23.44
N ALA A 52 4.92 23.83 23.14
CA ALA A 52 6.10 23.63 22.30
C ALA A 52 5.84 24.08 20.84
N ALA A 53 4.67 23.75 20.28
CA ALA A 53 4.29 24.19 18.94
C ALA A 53 4.20 25.72 18.83
N LEU A 54 3.61 26.38 19.82
CA LEU A 54 3.57 27.86 19.90
C LEU A 54 4.95 28.46 20.04
N ALA A 55 5.84 27.85 20.81
CA ALA A 55 7.24 28.29 20.95
C ALA A 55 8.05 28.13 19.64
N GLN A 56 7.68 27.15 18.79
CA GLN A 56 8.25 26.96 17.44
C GLN A 56 7.65 27.94 16.41
N GLY A 57 6.65 28.74 16.80
CA GLY A 57 6.07 29.77 15.95
C GLY A 57 4.73 29.38 15.32
N ALA A 58 4.03 28.38 15.85
CA ALA A 58 2.65 28.14 15.45
C ALA A 58 1.80 29.39 15.68
N VAL A 59 1.04 29.80 14.69
CA VAL A 59 0.19 31.00 14.75
C VAL A 59 -1.23 30.68 15.25
N ALA A 60 -1.63 29.42 15.20
CA ALA A 60 -2.87 28.93 15.75
C ALA A 60 -2.76 27.46 16.17
N CYS A 61 -3.53 27.07 17.19
CA CYS A 61 -3.68 25.69 17.62
C CYS A 61 -5.17 25.34 17.72
N LEU A 62 -5.55 24.19 17.15
CA LEU A 62 -6.87 23.60 17.30
C LEU A 62 -6.75 22.37 18.20
N VAL A 63 -7.47 22.33 19.31
CA VAL A 63 -7.32 21.29 20.34
C VAL A 63 -8.63 20.54 20.58
N GLU A 64 -8.54 19.26 20.98
CA GLU A 64 -9.71 18.51 21.44
C GLU A 64 -10.37 19.22 22.62
N HIS A 65 -11.69 19.40 22.52
CA HIS A 65 -12.47 20.13 23.54
C HIS A 65 -12.63 19.32 24.82
N GLU A 66 -12.89 18.02 24.73
CA GLU A 66 -13.13 17.18 25.90
C GLU A 66 -11.90 17.14 26.82
N GLY A 67 -12.08 17.59 28.10
CA GLY A 67 -11.01 17.68 29.09
C GLY A 67 -9.94 18.74 28.80
N VAL A 68 -10.25 19.77 28.02
CA VAL A 68 -9.31 20.84 27.65
C VAL A 68 -8.93 21.74 28.83
N GLU A 69 -9.80 21.84 29.85
CA GLU A 69 -9.60 22.61 31.08
C GLU A 69 -8.36 22.16 31.88
N ALA A 70 -7.93 20.90 31.68
CA ALA A 70 -6.74 20.36 32.34
C ALA A 70 -5.42 20.94 31.80
N PHE A 71 -5.44 21.69 30.69
CA PHE A 71 -4.24 22.15 30.00
C PHE A 71 -3.97 23.67 30.20
N GLY A 72 -4.88 24.44 30.78
CA GLY A 72 -4.68 25.86 31.10
C GLY A 72 -4.52 26.74 29.84
N PHE A 73 -5.32 26.48 28.81
CA PHE A 73 -5.30 27.25 27.56
C PHE A 73 -6.16 28.51 27.57
N GLU A 74 -6.80 28.85 28.71
CA GLU A 74 -7.66 29.99 28.83
C GLU A 74 -6.88 31.31 28.63
N GLY A 75 -7.48 32.21 27.82
CA GLY A 75 -6.90 33.54 27.57
C GLY A 75 -5.91 33.62 26.40
N ASP A 76 -5.50 32.51 25.80
CA ASP A 76 -4.70 32.54 24.56
C ASP A 76 -5.63 32.47 23.33
N GLU A 77 -5.78 33.60 22.63
CA GLU A 77 -6.65 33.73 21.45
C GLU A 77 -6.15 32.89 20.23
N ARG A 78 -4.93 32.38 20.28
CA ARG A 78 -4.38 31.49 19.26
C ARG A 78 -4.88 30.06 19.41
N ILE A 79 -5.48 29.72 20.58
CA ILE A 79 -5.93 28.36 20.88
C ILE A 79 -7.45 28.31 20.85
N VAL A 80 -8.00 27.44 20.04
CA VAL A 80 -9.43 27.16 19.92
C VAL A 80 -9.71 25.68 20.07
N SER A 81 -10.91 25.30 20.47
CA SER A 81 -11.26 23.91 20.69
C SER A 81 -12.30 23.40 19.70
N TYR A 82 -12.33 22.07 19.55
CA TYR A 82 -13.30 21.36 18.72
C TYR A 82 -13.65 19.99 19.36
N PRO A 83 -14.93 19.68 19.62
CA PRO A 83 -15.32 18.39 20.19
C PRO A 83 -15.23 17.27 19.14
N GLY A 84 -14.60 16.13 19.49
CA GLY A 84 -14.37 15.01 18.58
C GLY A 84 -13.37 15.35 17.47
N LEU A 85 -12.35 16.11 17.80
CA LEU A 85 -11.38 16.67 16.87
C LEU A 85 -10.67 15.60 16.02
N LYS A 86 -10.40 14.41 16.57
CA LYS A 86 -9.76 13.32 15.82
C LYS A 86 -10.51 13.01 14.52
N ALA A 87 -11.81 12.80 14.59
CA ALA A 87 -12.66 12.53 13.43
C ALA A 87 -12.88 13.77 12.56
N ALA A 88 -12.90 14.97 13.18
CA ALA A 88 -13.11 16.23 12.48
C ALA A 88 -11.85 16.74 11.76
N THR A 89 -10.66 16.24 12.09
CA THR A 89 -9.38 16.75 11.53
C THR A 89 -9.33 16.61 10.01
N GLY A 90 -9.73 15.47 9.45
CA GLY A 90 -9.79 15.27 8.00
C GLY A 90 -10.74 16.23 7.30
N PRO A 91 -12.01 16.33 7.71
CA PRO A 91 -12.96 17.33 7.21
C PRO A 91 -12.49 18.77 7.34
N ILE A 92 -11.87 19.16 8.47
CA ILE A 92 -11.30 20.50 8.67
C ILE A 92 -10.16 20.75 7.69
N ALA A 93 -9.22 19.82 7.59
CA ALA A 93 -8.10 19.91 6.65
C ALA A 93 -8.59 19.95 5.19
N SER A 94 -9.60 19.15 4.84
CA SER A 94 -10.23 19.18 3.52
C SER A 94 -10.77 20.56 3.18
N ALA A 95 -11.56 21.16 4.10
CA ALA A 95 -12.10 22.52 3.93
C ALA A 95 -10.99 23.58 3.90
N PHE A 96 -9.95 23.43 4.72
CA PHE A 96 -8.78 24.32 4.71
C PHE A 96 -8.03 24.30 3.38
N TYR A 97 -7.87 23.15 2.76
CA TYR A 97 -7.19 22.97 1.46
C TYR A 97 -8.16 23.00 0.26
N ASP A 98 -9.35 23.59 0.37
CA ASP A 98 -10.36 23.77 -0.69
C ASP A 98 -10.90 22.47 -1.27
N ASN A 99 -11.14 21.47 -0.43
CA ASN A 99 -11.73 20.17 -0.79
C ASN A 99 -11.06 19.50 -1.99
N PRO A 100 -9.74 19.24 -1.94
CA PRO A 100 -8.95 18.84 -3.10
C PRO A 100 -9.39 17.51 -3.70
N SER A 101 -9.90 16.57 -2.88
CA SER A 101 -10.42 15.29 -3.35
C SER A 101 -11.69 15.40 -4.20
N GLY A 102 -12.36 16.55 -4.21
CA GLY A 102 -13.45 16.85 -5.12
C GLY A 102 -12.99 17.18 -6.54
N LEU A 103 -11.70 17.47 -6.72
CA LEU A 103 -11.07 17.85 -7.99
C LEU A 103 -10.20 16.73 -8.58
N LEU A 104 -10.16 15.56 -7.93
CA LEU A 104 -9.38 14.38 -8.30
C LEU A 104 -10.26 13.14 -8.27
N ASP A 105 -9.96 12.16 -9.12
CA ASP A 105 -10.43 10.80 -8.93
C ASP A 105 -9.54 10.11 -7.88
N VAL A 106 -10.02 10.01 -6.65
CA VAL A 106 -9.33 9.29 -5.58
C VAL A 106 -9.69 7.81 -5.66
N LEU A 107 -8.69 6.95 -5.87
CA LEU A 107 -8.82 5.51 -6.05
C LEU A 107 -8.25 4.82 -4.82
N ALA A 108 -9.12 4.34 -3.93
CA ALA A 108 -8.69 3.79 -2.64
C ALA A 108 -8.59 2.25 -2.70
N VAL A 109 -7.42 1.71 -2.41
CA VAL A 109 -7.15 0.27 -2.44
C VAL A 109 -7.03 -0.28 -1.03
N THR A 110 -7.89 -1.25 -0.67
CA THR A 110 -7.82 -1.98 0.60
C THR A 110 -7.69 -3.49 0.38
N GLY A 111 -7.30 -4.18 1.43
CA GLY A 111 -7.07 -5.62 1.50
C GLY A 111 -5.93 -5.95 2.44
N THR A 112 -5.62 -7.23 2.68
CA THR A 112 -4.44 -7.61 3.46
C THR A 112 -3.18 -7.44 2.61
N ASN A 113 -3.14 -8.07 1.44
CA ASN A 113 -2.04 -8.05 0.50
C ASN A 113 -2.42 -7.35 -0.81
N GLY A 114 -1.45 -6.88 -1.61
CA GLY A 114 -1.66 -6.34 -2.95
C GLY A 114 -1.98 -4.84 -3.02
N LYS A 115 -2.22 -4.14 -1.91
CA LYS A 115 -2.53 -2.70 -1.89
C LYS A 115 -1.48 -1.86 -2.62
N THR A 116 -0.23 -1.99 -2.24
CA THR A 116 0.88 -1.22 -2.81
C THR A 116 1.01 -1.47 -4.31
N SER A 117 0.99 -2.74 -4.74
CA SER A 117 1.11 -3.09 -6.16
C SER A 117 -0.06 -2.53 -6.97
N THR A 118 -1.28 -2.70 -6.48
CA THR A 118 -2.49 -2.20 -7.18
C THR A 118 -2.49 -0.67 -7.26
N ALA A 119 -2.17 0.05 -6.16
CA ALA A 119 -2.12 1.51 -6.17
C ALA A 119 -1.01 2.05 -7.08
N TRP A 120 0.17 1.42 -7.04
CA TRP A 120 1.29 1.76 -7.91
C TRP A 120 0.92 1.58 -9.39
N TRP A 121 0.37 0.43 -9.76
CA TRP A 121 0.00 0.14 -11.15
C TRP A 121 -1.19 0.97 -11.65
N LEU A 122 -2.10 1.39 -10.79
CA LEU A 122 -3.11 2.40 -11.13
C LEU A 122 -2.45 3.74 -11.49
N ALA A 123 -1.44 4.16 -10.72
CA ALA A 123 -0.73 5.39 -11.00
C ALA A 123 0.08 5.29 -12.32
N GLU A 124 0.79 4.18 -12.56
CA GLU A 124 1.52 3.96 -13.80
C GLU A 124 0.60 3.88 -15.01
N SER A 125 -0.45 3.04 -14.96
CA SER A 125 -1.35 2.82 -16.11
C SER A 125 -2.08 4.10 -16.53
N LEU A 126 -2.60 4.87 -15.58
CA LEU A 126 -3.27 6.15 -15.87
C LEU A 126 -2.28 7.20 -16.41
N SER A 127 -1.05 7.21 -15.91
CA SER A 127 0.00 8.12 -16.40
C SER A 127 0.48 7.74 -17.81
N THR A 128 0.55 6.44 -18.14
CA THR A 128 0.87 5.95 -19.50
C THR A 128 -0.22 6.34 -20.50
N LEU A 129 -1.48 6.20 -20.13
CA LEU A 129 -2.62 6.60 -20.98
C LEU A 129 -2.62 8.10 -21.29
N ARG A 130 -2.14 8.92 -20.36
CA ARG A 130 -1.94 10.33 -20.58
C ARG A 130 -0.92 10.59 -21.69
N ALA A 131 0.23 9.92 -21.65
CA ALA A 131 1.29 10.09 -22.64
C ALA A 131 0.80 9.72 -24.06
N ALA A 132 -0.15 8.77 -24.16
CA ALA A 132 -0.77 8.35 -25.41
C ALA A 132 -1.95 9.23 -25.89
N GLY A 133 -2.29 10.30 -25.19
CA GLY A 133 -3.40 11.20 -25.57
C GLY A 133 -4.82 10.69 -25.24
N GLY A 134 -4.97 9.74 -24.31
CA GLY A 134 -6.10 8.83 -24.30
C GLY A 134 -7.14 8.87 -23.18
N VAL A 135 -7.10 9.72 -22.14
CA VAL A 135 -8.17 9.71 -21.13
C VAL A 135 -8.57 11.11 -20.68
N ARG A 136 -9.85 11.40 -20.83
CA ARG A 136 -10.49 12.58 -20.25
C ARG A 136 -11.12 12.21 -18.92
N ALA A 137 -10.69 12.83 -17.82
CA ALA A 137 -11.37 12.69 -16.54
C ALA A 137 -12.79 13.32 -16.62
N MET A 138 -13.79 12.61 -16.11
CA MET A 138 -15.16 13.11 -16.03
C MET A 138 -15.38 13.74 -14.65
N LYS A 139 -15.88 14.99 -14.61
CA LYS A 139 -16.26 15.63 -13.35
C LYS A 139 -17.45 14.92 -12.71
N PRO A 140 -17.62 15.06 -11.39
CA PRO A 140 -18.77 14.51 -10.67
C PRO A 140 -20.14 14.99 -11.18
N ASP A 141 -20.17 16.12 -11.87
CA ASP A 141 -21.36 16.70 -12.50
C ASP A 141 -21.62 16.18 -13.93
N GLY A 142 -20.81 15.21 -14.40
CA GLY A 142 -20.91 14.66 -15.76
C GLY A 142 -20.22 15.50 -16.84
N THR A 143 -19.60 16.62 -16.51
CA THR A 143 -18.85 17.44 -17.47
C THR A 143 -17.41 16.95 -17.62
N MET A 144 -16.84 17.08 -18.82
CA MET A 144 -15.46 16.68 -19.11
C MET A 144 -14.49 17.68 -18.50
N GLN A 145 -13.53 17.19 -17.70
CA GLN A 145 -12.65 18.06 -16.93
C GLN A 145 -11.29 18.29 -17.59
N ARG A 146 -11.06 18.68 -18.68
CA ARG A 146 -9.81 19.07 -19.37
C ARG A 146 -9.62 18.35 -20.69
N ASP A 147 -9.07 19.10 -21.62
CA ASP A 147 -8.69 18.62 -22.95
C ASP A 147 -7.38 17.81 -22.97
N ALA A 148 -6.76 17.58 -21.82
CA ALA A 148 -5.54 16.81 -21.68
C ALA A 148 -5.68 15.73 -20.59
N PRO A 149 -5.19 14.50 -20.83
CA PRO A 149 -5.13 13.45 -19.83
C PRO A 149 -4.28 13.90 -18.64
N SER A 150 -4.80 13.70 -17.43
CA SER A 150 -4.13 14.10 -16.20
C SER A 150 -3.38 12.93 -15.57
N PRO A 151 -2.15 13.11 -15.06
CA PRO A 151 -1.40 12.03 -14.43
C PRO A 151 -2.12 11.55 -13.16
N CYS A 152 -1.80 10.34 -12.76
CA CYS A 152 -2.18 9.78 -11.47
C CYS A 152 -0.96 9.70 -10.56
N ALA A 153 -1.12 10.17 -9.33
CA ALA A 153 -0.13 9.99 -8.27
C ALA A 153 -0.48 8.78 -7.41
N VAL A 154 0.47 8.36 -6.57
CA VAL A 154 0.24 7.35 -5.53
C VAL A 154 0.47 7.96 -4.15
N MET A 155 -0.29 7.51 -3.14
CA MET A 155 -0.06 7.73 -1.72
C MET A 155 -0.11 6.39 -1.00
N GLY A 156 1.01 5.94 -0.45
CA GLY A 156 1.07 4.60 0.14
C GLY A 156 2.33 4.32 0.93
N THR A 157 2.59 3.05 1.14
CA THR A 157 3.72 2.53 1.91
C THR A 157 5.07 3.02 1.39
N LEU A 158 5.20 3.18 0.08
CA LEU A 158 6.43 3.64 -0.56
C LEU A 158 6.58 5.17 -0.52
N GLY A 159 5.50 5.90 -0.23
CA GLY A 159 5.50 7.36 -0.16
C GLY A 159 4.39 8.00 -0.98
N ILE A 160 4.58 9.30 -1.26
CA ILE A 160 3.67 10.15 -2.04
C ILE A 160 4.40 10.67 -3.27
N GLY A 161 3.84 10.53 -4.46
CA GLY A 161 4.41 11.05 -5.69
C GLY A 161 3.96 10.31 -6.94
N VAL A 162 4.78 10.34 -7.97
CA VAL A 162 4.58 9.59 -9.22
C VAL A 162 5.63 8.49 -9.31
N PRO A 163 5.26 7.23 -9.50
CA PRO A 163 6.24 6.17 -9.72
C PRO A 163 7.24 6.50 -10.84
N PRO A 164 8.55 6.27 -10.65
CA PRO A 164 9.20 5.72 -9.46
C PRO A 164 9.59 6.77 -8.39
N GLU A 165 9.34 8.06 -8.61
CA GLU A 165 9.78 9.16 -7.76
C GLU A 165 8.78 9.44 -6.64
N LEU A 166 9.05 8.94 -5.44
CA LEU A 166 8.20 9.09 -4.27
C LEU A 166 8.95 9.73 -3.10
N THR A 167 8.23 10.54 -2.32
CA THR A 167 8.69 11.04 -1.03
C THR A 167 8.15 10.14 0.07
N TYR A 168 9.03 9.46 0.80
CA TYR A 168 8.66 8.55 1.89
C TYR A 168 8.02 9.30 3.06
N THR A 169 6.91 8.79 3.59
CA THR A 169 6.12 9.44 4.66
C THR A 169 6.09 8.65 5.98
N GLY A 170 6.58 7.42 5.98
CA GLY A 170 6.59 6.55 7.16
C GLY A 170 5.27 5.83 7.45
N LEU A 171 4.21 6.12 6.71
CA LEU A 171 2.87 5.55 6.93
C LEU A 171 2.29 5.01 5.60
N THR A 172 1.65 3.85 5.66
CA THR A 172 0.91 3.29 4.50
C THR A 172 -0.25 4.19 4.10
N THR A 173 -1.00 4.69 5.06
CA THR A 173 -2.03 5.71 4.87
C THR A 173 -1.59 6.93 5.65
N PRO A 174 -1.30 8.06 4.99
CA PRO A 174 -0.88 9.30 5.66
C PRO A 174 -1.89 9.75 6.72
N ASP A 175 -1.46 10.56 7.68
CA ASP A 175 -2.38 11.23 8.59
C ASP A 175 -3.34 12.17 7.82
N PRO A 176 -4.51 12.54 8.40
CA PRO A 176 -5.55 13.25 7.66
C PRO A 176 -5.10 14.64 7.16
N VAL A 177 -4.19 15.30 7.84
CA VAL A 177 -3.66 16.61 7.43
C VAL A 177 -2.71 16.45 6.24
N MET A 178 -1.77 15.52 6.35
CA MET A 178 -0.82 15.18 5.27
C MET A 178 -1.56 14.70 4.03
N MET A 179 -2.62 13.89 4.20
CA MET A 179 -3.49 13.43 3.12
C MET A 179 -4.08 14.59 2.33
N GLN A 180 -4.77 15.52 3.01
CA GLN A 180 -5.45 16.63 2.34
C GLN A 180 -4.46 17.62 1.72
N ARG A 181 -3.35 17.92 2.41
CA ARG A 181 -2.27 18.75 1.88
C ARG A 181 -1.64 18.13 0.62
N GLY A 182 -1.38 16.83 0.65
CA GLY A 182 -0.86 16.09 -0.48
C GLY A 182 -1.81 16.12 -1.68
N LEU A 183 -3.10 15.88 -1.46
CA LEU A 183 -4.13 15.98 -2.52
C LEU A 183 -4.19 17.41 -3.11
N ARG A 184 -4.08 18.45 -2.27
CA ARG A 184 -4.05 19.84 -2.74
C ARG A 184 -2.84 20.10 -3.64
N SER A 185 -1.65 19.68 -3.20
CA SER A 185 -0.44 19.79 -4.01
C SER A 185 -0.56 19.08 -5.36
N LEU A 186 -1.21 17.91 -5.40
CA LEU A 186 -1.46 17.22 -6.67
C LEU A 186 -2.39 18.02 -7.59
N VAL A 187 -3.47 18.60 -7.05
CA VAL A 187 -4.37 19.47 -7.84
C VAL A 187 -3.60 20.65 -8.46
N GLU A 188 -2.77 21.33 -7.66
CA GLU A 188 -1.97 22.48 -8.10
C GLU A 188 -0.96 22.10 -9.20
N ARG A 189 -0.42 20.88 -9.10
CA ARG A 189 0.48 20.31 -10.12
C ARG A 189 -0.25 19.76 -11.36
N GLY A 190 -1.58 19.84 -11.41
CA GLY A 190 -2.39 19.43 -12.56
C GLY A 190 -2.70 17.94 -12.66
N PHE A 191 -2.60 17.20 -11.55
CA PHE A 191 -3.03 15.79 -11.49
C PHE A 191 -4.55 15.69 -11.58
N GLY A 192 -5.06 14.60 -12.17
CA GLY A 192 -6.49 14.29 -12.24
C GLY A 192 -6.91 13.11 -11.38
N ALA A 193 -5.96 12.31 -10.92
CA ALA A 193 -6.22 11.16 -10.08
C ALA A 193 -5.14 10.94 -9.02
N CYS A 194 -5.51 10.21 -7.96
CA CYS A 194 -4.59 9.75 -6.94
C CYS A 194 -5.02 8.36 -6.45
N ALA A 195 -4.14 7.36 -6.61
CA ALA A 195 -4.32 6.03 -6.05
C ALA A 195 -3.80 6.02 -4.60
N ILE A 196 -4.62 5.63 -3.63
CA ILE A 196 -4.24 5.62 -2.23
C ILE A 196 -4.35 4.23 -1.61
N GLU A 197 -3.39 3.86 -0.77
CA GLU A 197 -3.49 2.67 0.05
C GLU A 197 -4.36 2.97 1.29
N ALA A 198 -5.57 2.41 1.32
CA ALA A 198 -6.51 2.50 2.42
C ALA A 198 -6.29 1.32 3.38
N SER A 199 -5.31 1.43 4.29
CA SER A 199 -5.05 0.41 5.31
C SER A 199 -6.19 0.36 6.33
N SER A 200 -6.46 -0.82 6.91
CA SER A 200 -7.48 -0.97 7.95
C SER A 200 -7.23 -0.06 9.16
N ILE A 201 -5.97 0.08 9.56
CA ILE A 201 -5.57 1.01 10.63
C ILE A 201 -5.83 2.46 10.20
N GLY A 202 -5.51 2.83 8.93
CA GLY A 202 -5.78 4.17 8.41
C GLY A 202 -7.27 4.52 8.40
N ILE A 203 -8.13 3.56 8.05
CA ILE A 203 -9.59 3.72 8.09
C ILE A 203 -10.08 3.86 9.55
N ALA A 204 -9.67 2.93 10.44
CA ALA A 204 -10.05 2.96 11.86
C ALA A 204 -9.55 4.24 12.58
N GLU A 205 -8.36 4.73 12.23
CA GLU A 205 -7.78 5.96 12.75
C GLU A 205 -8.30 7.24 12.06
N ARG A 206 -9.35 7.14 11.24
CA ARG A 206 -10.02 8.27 10.60
C ARG A 206 -9.11 9.09 9.65
N ARG A 207 -8.05 8.48 9.11
CA ARG A 207 -7.07 9.19 8.28
C ARG A 207 -7.59 9.57 6.90
N LEU A 208 -8.63 8.88 6.42
CA LEU A 208 -9.29 9.15 5.13
C LEU A 208 -10.47 10.11 5.24
N ASP A 209 -10.92 10.44 6.46
CA ASP A 209 -12.08 11.31 6.68
C ASP A 209 -11.88 12.65 5.97
N GLY A 210 -12.95 13.17 5.39
CA GLY A 210 -12.89 14.38 4.56
C GLY A 210 -12.39 14.17 3.13
N ALA A 211 -11.89 12.97 2.78
CA ALA A 211 -11.59 12.65 1.40
C ALA A 211 -12.84 12.11 0.68
N ARG A 212 -13.08 12.59 -0.54
CA ARG A 212 -14.07 12.03 -1.47
C ARG A 212 -13.41 10.93 -2.27
N ILE A 213 -13.83 9.68 -2.06
CA ILE A 213 -13.31 8.50 -2.76
C ILE A 213 -14.22 8.19 -3.94
N ALA A 214 -13.64 8.10 -5.14
CA ALA A 214 -14.35 7.82 -6.37
C ALA A 214 -14.53 6.31 -6.61
N VAL A 215 -13.47 5.53 -6.40
CA VAL A 215 -13.45 4.07 -6.59
C VAL A 215 -12.78 3.42 -5.39
N ALA A 216 -13.42 2.38 -4.85
CA ALA A 216 -12.85 1.51 -3.82
C ALA A 216 -12.48 0.15 -4.42
N VAL A 217 -11.29 -0.35 -4.11
CA VAL A 217 -10.77 -1.63 -4.61
C VAL A 217 -10.50 -2.57 -3.44
N PHE A 218 -11.06 -3.78 -3.49
CA PHE A 218 -10.80 -4.86 -2.54
C PHE A 218 -9.94 -5.94 -3.18
N THR A 219 -8.78 -6.22 -2.60
CA THR A 219 -7.84 -7.23 -3.11
C THR A 219 -8.03 -8.60 -2.49
N ASN A 220 -7.90 -8.74 -1.17
CA ASN A 220 -8.06 -10.00 -0.41
C ASN A 220 -8.12 -9.73 1.10
N PHE A 221 -8.50 -10.78 1.87
CA PHE A 221 -8.53 -10.74 3.31
C PHE A 221 -7.93 -12.01 3.93
N THR A 222 -6.84 -11.87 4.65
CA THR A 222 -6.16 -12.93 5.40
C THR A 222 -5.73 -12.40 6.76
N GLN A 223 -5.26 -13.27 7.65
CA GLN A 223 -4.89 -12.88 9.01
C GLN A 223 -3.69 -11.93 9.03
N ASP A 224 -3.90 -10.75 9.61
CA ASP A 224 -2.88 -9.74 9.89
C ASP A 224 -3.42 -8.73 10.92
N HIS A 225 -2.55 -7.89 11.48
CA HIS A 225 -2.91 -6.76 12.36
C HIS A 225 -3.84 -7.08 13.55
N LEU A 226 -3.81 -8.31 14.09
CA LEU A 226 -4.61 -8.69 15.26
C LEU A 226 -4.14 -8.01 16.54
N ASP A 227 -2.88 -7.63 16.60
CA ASP A 227 -2.28 -6.79 17.65
C ASP A 227 -2.98 -5.43 17.77
N TYR A 228 -3.47 -4.87 16.67
CA TYR A 228 -4.22 -3.61 16.64
C TYR A 228 -5.73 -3.83 16.76
N HIS A 229 -6.32 -4.69 15.92
CA HIS A 229 -7.77 -4.86 15.81
C HIS A 229 -8.38 -5.78 16.86
N GLY A 230 -7.59 -6.63 17.52
CA GLY A 230 -8.03 -7.60 18.51
C GLY A 230 -8.78 -8.81 17.97
N SER A 231 -9.48 -8.70 16.84
CA SER A 231 -10.19 -9.81 16.19
C SER A 231 -10.22 -9.69 14.67
N MET A 232 -10.44 -10.84 13.99
CA MET A 232 -10.62 -10.87 12.55
C MET A 232 -11.87 -10.10 12.10
N ASP A 233 -12.94 -10.12 12.89
CA ASP A 233 -14.19 -9.41 12.59
C ASP A 233 -13.98 -7.89 12.64
N ALA A 234 -13.33 -7.37 13.68
CA ALA A 234 -13.02 -5.93 13.76
C ALA A 234 -12.08 -5.49 12.63
N TYR A 235 -11.10 -6.33 12.28
CA TYR A 235 -10.19 -6.11 11.16
C TYR A 235 -10.95 -6.06 9.82
N TRP A 236 -11.93 -6.97 9.61
CA TRP A 236 -12.79 -6.97 8.43
C TRP A 236 -13.69 -5.74 8.38
N GLN A 237 -14.38 -5.40 9.47
CA GLN A 237 -15.28 -4.24 9.52
C GLN A 237 -14.56 -2.93 9.16
N ALA A 238 -13.34 -2.75 9.65
CA ALA A 238 -12.54 -1.61 9.28
C ALA A 238 -12.30 -1.50 7.76
N LYS A 239 -12.05 -2.62 7.06
CA LYS A 239 -11.90 -2.60 5.59
C LYS A 239 -13.24 -2.42 4.87
N ALA A 240 -14.30 -3.06 5.36
CA ALA A 240 -15.63 -3.02 4.75
C ALA A 240 -16.26 -1.62 4.80
N GLU A 241 -15.87 -0.78 5.77
CA GLU A 241 -16.29 0.63 5.87
C GLU A 241 -16.00 1.41 4.58
N LEU A 242 -14.89 1.13 3.91
CA LEU A 242 -14.50 1.80 2.66
C LEU A 242 -15.57 1.67 1.56
N PHE A 243 -16.31 0.57 1.52
CA PHE A 243 -17.32 0.29 0.50
C PHE A 243 -18.69 0.94 0.79
N ARG A 244 -18.80 1.64 1.92
CA ARG A 244 -19.92 2.50 2.29
C ARG A 244 -19.51 3.97 2.34
N TRP A 245 -18.36 4.31 1.76
CA TRP A 245 -17.81 5.68 1.82
C TRP A 245 -18.73 6.67 1.12
N PRO A 246 -18.99 7.84 1.71
CA PRO A 246 -19.86 8.85 1.10
C PRO A 246 -19.35 9.29 -0.27
N GLY A 247 -20.23 9.23 -1.28
CA GLY A 247 -19.90 9.65 -2.64
C GLY A 247 -19.12 8.64 -3.49
N LEU A 248 -18.95 7.39 -3.00
CA LEU A 248 -18.36 6.30 -3.76
C LEU A 248 -19.17 6.03 -5.04
N ARG A 249 -18.50 6.02 -6.20
CA ARG A 249 -19.13 5.78 -7.51
C ARG A 249 -19.02 4.33 -7.95
N ALA A 250 -17.90 3.69 -7.67
CA ALA A 250 -17.67 2.30 -8.05
C ALA A 250 -16.91 1.51 -6.98
N ALA A 251 -17.17 0.20 -6.96
CA ALA A 251 -16.47 -0.77 -6.15
C ALA A 251 -15.89 -1.87 -7.03
N VAL A 252 -14.59 -2.12 -6.94
CA VAL A 252 -13.92 -3.23 -7.64
C VAL A 252 -13.58 -4.30 -6.61
N ILE A 253 -14.14 -5.50 -6.77
CA ILE A 253 -14.13 -6.52 -5.72
C ILE A 253 -13.61 -7.84 -6.27
N ASN A 254 -12.52 -8.33 -5.69
CA ASN A 254 -12.04 -9.69 -5.95
C ASN A 254 -12.95 -10.70 -5.23
N ILE A 255 -13.74 -11.45 -6.01
CA ILE A 255 -14.68 -12.46 -5.49
C ILE A 255 -14.06 -13.86 -5.34
N ASP A 256 -12.78 -14.04 -5.64
CA ASP A 256 -12.07 -15.26 -5.30
C ASP A 256 -11.87 -15.36 -3.78
N ASP A 257 -11.75 -14.21 -3.11
CA ASP A 257 -11.80 -14.10 -1.66
C ASP A 257 -13.25 -14.22 -1.14
N THR A 258 -13.46 -15.03 -0.10
CA THR A 258 -14.81 -15.28 0.47
C THR A 258 -15.43 -14.03 1.08
N HIS A 259 -14.63 -13.15 1.69
CA HIS A 259 -15.11 -11.86 2.21
C HIS A 259 -15.46 -10.90 1.07
N GLY A 260 -14.71 -10.94 -0.04
CA GLY A 260 -15.05 -10.19 -1.25
C GLY A 260 -16.36 -10.64 -1.87
N ALA A 261 -16.60 -11.95 -1.97
CA ALA A 261 -17.87 -12.49 -2.46
C ALA A 261 -19.04 -12.07 -1.55
N SER A 262 -18.88 -12.15 -0.23
CA SER A 262 -19.89 -11.73 0.75
C SER A 262 -20.12 -10.20 0.70
N LEU A 263 -19.06 -9.41 0.54
CA LEU A 263 -19.16 -7.96 0.39
C LEU A 263 -19.98 -7.59 -0.85
N CYS A 264 -19.72 -8.24 -1.98
CA CYS A 264 -20.46 -8.03 -3.22
C CYS A 264 -21.97 -8.32 -3.03
N ALA A 265 -22.31 -9.46 -2.42
CA ALA A 265 -23.70 -9.81 -2.12
C ALA A 265 -24.39 -8.75 -1.25
N ASN A 266 -23.72 -8.33 -0.16
CA ASN A 266 -24.25 -7.31 0.76
C ASN A 266 -24.46 -5.94 0.09
N LEU A 267 -23.61 -5.53 -0.87
CA LEU A 267 -23.76 -4.27 -1.60
C LEU A 267 -24.95 -4.31 -2.58
N ILE A 268 -25.18 -5.46 -3.20
CA ILE A 268 -26.32 -5.68 -4.11
C ILE A 268 -27.62 -5.71 -3.30
N ASP A 269 -27.68 -6.46 -2.20
CA ASP A 269 -28.87 -6.60 -1.36
C ASP A 269 -29.26 -5.29 -0.66
N ALA A 270 -28.26 -4.48 -0.28
CA ALA A 270 -28.52 -3.16 0.31
C ALA A 270 -29.14 -2.15 -0.66
N GLY A 271 -29.31 -2.52 -1.94
CA GLY A 271 -29.95 -1.67 -2.94
C GLY A 271 -29.27 -0.32 -3.10
N ILE A 272 -27.92 -0.26 -2.96
CA ILE A 272 -27.14 0.95 -3.20
C ILE A 272 -27.16 1.21 -4.72
N GLY A 273 -28.34 1.62 -5.22
CA GLY A 273 -28.75 1.63 -6.63
C GLY A 273 -27.95 2.54 -7.57
N ALA A 274 -26.91 3.20 -7.07
CA ALA A 274 -26.02 4.05 -7.88
C ALA A 274 -24.56 3.57 -7.87
N LEU A 275 -24.20 2.52 -7.10
CA LEU A 275 -22.84 2.02 -7.03
C LEU A 275 -22.56 1.04 -8.18
N ASP A 276 -21.59 1.37 -9.04
CA ASP A 276 -21.14 0.48 -10.12
C ASP A 276 -20.19 -0.59 -9.55
N VAL A 277 -20.68 -1.83 -9.42
CA VAL A 277 -19.91 -2.94 -8.86
C VAL A 277 -19.19 -3.73 -9.97
N TRP A 278 -17.87 -3.75 -9.90
CA TRP A 278 -16.98 -4.52 -10.78
C TRP A 278 -16.43 -5.72 -10.04
N THR A 279 -17.00 -6.88 -10.26
CA THR A 279 -16.45 -8.14 -9.73
C THR A 279 -15.30 -8.62 -10.61
N VAL A 280 -14.23 -9.13 -9.98
CA VAL A 280 -13.08 -9.69 -10.67
C VAL A 280 -12.75 -11.08 -10.16
N SER A 281 -12.28 -11.99 -11.02
CA SER A 281 -11.87 -13.34 -10.67
C SER A 281 -10.69 -13.81 -11.51
N ALA A 282 -9.65 -14.30 -10.84
CA ALA A 282 -8.53 -15.04 -11.43
C ALA A 282 -8.74 -16.56 -11.41
N ASP A 283 -9.66 -17.06 -10.57
CA ASP A 283 -9.96 -18.50 -10.39
C ASP A 283 -11.10 -18.99 -11.31
N GLY A 284 -11.57 -18.15 -12.24
CA GLY A 284 -12.62 -18.52 -13.20
C GLY A 284 -14.03 -18.47 -12.66
N LYS A 285 -14.29 -17.87 -11.49
CA LYS A 285 -15.65 -17.66 -10.97
C LYS A 285 -16.41 -16.69 -11.87
N PRO A 286 -17.76 -16.80 -11.93
CA PRO A 286 -18.58 -15.84 -12.67
C PRO A 286 -18.41 -14.42 -12.12
N ALA A 287 -17.65 -13.60 -12.84
CA ALA A 287 -17.34 -12.22 -12.49
C ALA A 287 -17.46 -11.32 -13.72
N ARG A 288 -17.52 -10.01 -13.51
CA ARG A 288 -17.58 -9.03 -14.62
C ARG A 288 -16.29 -9.03 -15.43
N LEU A 289 -15.11 -9.20 -14.77
CA LEU A 289 -13.84 -9.47 -15.44
C LEU A 289 -13.27 -10.81 -14.95
N VAL A 290 -12.93 -11.69 -15.88
CA VAL A 290 -12.38 -13.01 -15.58
C VAL A 290 -11.07 -13.21 -16.32
N ALA A 291 -10.01 -13.61 -15.61
CA ALA A 291 -8.78 -14.05 -16.23
C ALA A 291 -8.88 -15.51 -16.70
N ARG A 292 -8.26 -15.80 -17.85
CA ARG A 292 -8.15 -17.13 -18.43
C ARG A 292 -6.74 -17.34 -19.00
N ASP A 293 -6.35 -18.57 -19.23
CA ASP A 293 -5.09 -18.95 -19.89
C ASP A 293 -3.87 -18.30 -19.20
N ILE A 294 -3.88 -18.33 -17.85
CA ILE A 294 -2.83 -17.72 -17.03
C ILE A 294 -1.53 -18.52 -17.18
N GLY A 295 -0.44 -17.86 -17.54
CA GLY A 295 0.86 -18.46 -17.72
C GLY A 295 1.99 -17.42 -17.77
N TYR A 296 3.16 -17.88 -18.21
CA TYR A 296 4.32 -17.04 -18.45
C TYR A 296 4.78 -17.15 -19.89
N ASP A 297 5.18 -16.03 -20.49
CA ASP A 297 5.95 -15.99 -21.74
C ASP A 297 7.41 -15.57 -21.48
N ALA A 298 8.16 -15.28 -22.53
CA ALA A 298 9.55 -14.84 -22.40
C ALA A 298 9.71 -13.49 -21.68
N GLN A 299 8.66 -12.67 -21.65
CA GLN A 299 8.67 -11.34 -21.00
C GLN A 299 8.25 -11.44 -19.53
N GLY A 300 7.25 -12.28 -19.20
CA GLY A 300 6.72 -12.43 -17.86
C GLY A 300 5.32 -13.00 -17.82
N LEU A 301 4.47 -12.43 -16.99
CA LEU A 301 3.10 -12.90 -16.77
C LEU A 301 2.19 -12.56 -17.95
N GLN A 302 1.42 -13.56 -18.42
CA GLN A 302 0.43 -13.38 -19.47
C GLN A 302 -0.90 -14.05 -19.12
N PHE A 303 -2.00 -13.47 -19.55
CA PHE A 303 -3.35 -14.04 -19.44
C PHE A 303 -4.34 -13.35 -20.38
N SER A 304 -5.45 -14.00 -20.66
CA SER A 304 -6.59 -13.41 -21.38
C SER A 304 -7.58 -12.83 -20.36
N VAL A 305 -8.20 -11.68 -20.66
CA VAL A 305 -9.25 -11.06 -19.83
C VAL A 305 -10.55 -11.05 -20.62
N ALA A 306 -11.57 -11.71 -20.10
CA ALA A 306 -12.91 -11.70 -20.65
C ALA A 306 -13.81 -10.77 -19.81
N GLU A 307 -14.60 -9.90 -20.47
CA GLU A 307 -15.61 -9.06 -19.81
C GLU A 307 -17.01 -9.66 -20.03
N HIS A 308 -17.69 -10.00 -18.93
CA HIS A 308 -19.04 -10.58 -18.97
C HIS A 308 -20.04 -9.59 -19.57
N GLY A 309 -20.98 -10.13 -20.37
CA GLY A 309 -22.00 -9.31 -21.06
C GLY A 309 -21.51 -8.65 -22.34
N THR A 310 -20.24 -8.88 -22.71
CA THR A 310 -19.66 -8.42 -23.99
C THR A 310 -18.96 -9.57 -24.69
N ALA A 311 -18.61 -9.39 -25.97
CA ALA A 311 -17.75 -10.33 -26.70
C ALA A 311 -16.25 -9.97 -26.52
N ALA A 312 -15.93 -9.00 -25.68
CA ALA A 312 -14.56 -8.51 -25.52
C ALA A 312 -13.71 -9.52 -24.75
N VAL A 313 -12.64 -9.97 -25.40
CA VAL A 313 -11.55 -10.75 -24.79
C VAL A 313 -10.25 -10.11 -25.25
N GLU A 314 -9.44 -9.68 -24.29
CA GLU A 314 -8.16 -9.03 -24.57
C GLU A 314 -7.03 -9.84 -23.92
N ARG A 315 -5.86 -9.89 -24.55
CA ARG A 315 -4.68 -10.57 -24.01
C ARG A 315 -3.75 -9.54 -23.38
N LEU A 316 -3.43 -9.74 -22.11
CA LEU A 316 -2.42 -8.97 -21.38
C LEU A 316 -1.13 -9.79 -21.27
N SER A 317 -0.01 -9.19 -21.66
CA SER A 317 1.36 -9.67 -21.38
C SER A 317 2.14 -8.54 -20.72
N THR A 318 2.82 -8.84 -19.62
CA THR A 318 3.57 -7.84 -18.81
C THR A 318 4.92 -8.40 -18.41
N GLY A 319 5.88 -7.51 -18.08
CA GLY A 319 7.16 -7.88 -17.47
C GLY A 319 7.06 -8.34 -16.01
N LEU A 320 5.86 -8.41 -15.44
CA LEU A 320 5.63 -8.75 -14.04
C LEU A 320 5.77 -10.26 -13.81
N ILE A 321 5.96 -10.63 -12.54
CA ILE A 321 6.02 -12.02 -12.08
C ILE A 321 5.12 -12.23 -10.86
N GLY A 322 4.87 -13.50 -10.51
CA GLY A 322 3.99 -13.87 -9.40
C GLY A 322 2.53 -14.01 -9.84
N GLN A 323 2.04 -15.26 -9.94
CA GLN A 323 0.70 -15.55 -10.45
C GLN A 323 -0.42 -14.83 -9.68
N TYR A 324 -0.25 -14.59 -8.37
CA TYR A 324 -1.22 -13.84 -7.58
C TYR A 324 -1.39 -12.38 -8.05
N ASN A 325 -0.44 -11.84 -8.81
CA ASN A 325 -0.57 -10.51 -9.40
C ASN A 325 -1.63 -10.44 -10.50
N VAL A 326 -2.12 -11.57 -11.01
CA VAL A 326 -3.29 -11.59 -11.92
C VAL A 326 -4.50 -10.96 -11.24
N ALA A 327 -4.80 -11.34 -9.98
CA ALA A 327 -5.90 -10.76 -9.22
C ALA A 327 -5.70 -9.25 -8.98
N ASN A 328 -4.48 -8.82 -8.65
CA ASN A 328 -4.15 -7.39 -8.50
C ASN A 328 -4.35 -6.62 -9.83
N LEU A 329 -3.88 -7.20 -10.95
CA LEU A 329 -4.04 -6.62 -12.30
C LEU A 329 -5.51 -6.56 -12.72
N LEU A 330 -6.33 -7.56 -12.39
CA LEU A 330 -7.78 -7.50 -12.60
C LEU A 330 -8.41 -6.36 -11.78
N GLY A 331 -7.92 -6.11 -10.57
CA GLY A 331 -8.32 -4.95 -9.77
C GLY A 331 -7.97 -3.62 -10.45
N VAL A 332 -6.78 -3.52 -11.05
CA VAL A 332 -6.38 -2.36 -11.88
C VAL A 332 -7.31 -2.22 -13.09
N LEU A 333 -7.47 -3.28 -13.88
CA LEU A 333 -8.33 -3.29 -15.07
C LEU A 333 -9.78 -2.92 -14.74
N GLY A 334 -10.35 -3.48 -13.66
CA GLY A 334 -11.69 -3.15 -13.19
C GLY A 334 -11.82 -1.68 -12.80
N THR A 335 -10.80 -1.10 -12.18
CA THR A 335 -10.77 0.33 -11.85
C THR A 335 -10.73 1.20 -13.11
N LEU A 336 -9.87 0.87 -14.07
CA LEU A 336 -9.79 1.57 -15.35
C LEU A 336 -11.12 1.49 -16.12
N ARG A 337 -11.78 0.33 -16.10
CA ARG A 337 -13.12 0.14 -16.68
C ARG A 337 -14.18 1.00 -15.96
N ALA A 338 -14.16 1.03 -14.63
CA ALA A 338 -15.04 1.88 -13.81
C ALA A 338 -14.84 3.39 -14.08
N LEU A 339 -13.64 3.79 -14.51
CA LEU A 339 -13.34 5.15 -14.96
C LEU A 339 -13.77 5.42 -16.42
N GLY A 340 -14.37 4.44 -17.11
CA GLY A 340 -14.93 4.59 -18.44
C GLY A 340 -14.02 4.22 -19.61
N LEU A 341 -12.80 3.67 -19.35
CA LEU A 341 -11.95 3.17 -20.43
C LEU A 341 -12.54 1.89 -21.04
N THR A 342 -12.26 1.63 -22.32
CA THR A 342 -12.54 0.33 -22.94
C THR A 342 -11.61 -0.74 -22.39
N LEU A 343 -11.98 -2.04 -22.49
CA LEU A 343 -11.11 -3.13 -22.05
C LEU A 343 -9.78 -3.10 -22.80
N ALA A 344 -9.78 -2.86 -24.10
CA ALA A 344 -8.58 -2.77 -24.92
C ALA A 344 -7.63 -1.63 -24.46
N GLN A 345 -8.18 -0.45 -24.13
CA GLN A 345 -7.39 0.65 -23.59
C GLN A 345 -6.78 0.30 -22.22
N ALA A 346 -7.57 -0.31 -21.33
CA ALA A 346 -7.11 -0.73 -20.02
C ALA A 346 -5.99 -1.77 -20.10
N VAL A 347 -6.14 -2.78 -20.97
CA VAL A 347 -5.13 -3.82 -21.19
C VAL A 347 -3.85 -3.22 -21.80
N THR A 348 -3.98 -2.35 -22.81
CA THR A 348 -2.82 -1.66 -23.40
C THR A 348 -2.03 -0.87 -22.36
N ALA A 349 -2.72 -0.15 -21.46
CA ALA A 349 -2.07 0.61 -20.40
C ALA A 349 -1.33 -0.27 -19.38
N CYS A 350 -1.84 -1.49 -19.15
CA CYS A 350 -1.21 -2.45 -18.24
C CYS A 350 -0.04 -3.22 -18.86
N GLY A 351 0.13 -3.20 -20.17
CA GLY A 351 1.20 -3.94 -20.86
C GLY A 351 2.62 -3.45 -20.53
N SER A 352 2.77 -2.17 -20.19
CA SER A 352 4.07 -1.52 -19.86
C SER A 352 4.35 -1.39 -18.37
N LEU A 353 3.54 -2.02 -17.50
CA LEU A 353 3.72 -1.93 -16.05
C LEU A 353 5.05 -2.53 -15.60
N THR A 354 5.67 -1.85 -14.63
CA THR A 354 6.96 -2.25 -14.06
C THR A 354 6.79 -2.95 -12.71
N SER A 355 7.83 -3.68 -12.28
CA SER A 355 7.84 -4.26 -10.94
C SER A 355 7.83 -3.15 -9.88
N VAL A 356 7.02 -3.34 -8.86
CA VAL A 356 6.97 -2.42 -7.74
C VAL A 356 8.17 -2.68 -6.83
N PRO A 357 8.91 -1.66 -6.39
CA PRO A 357 10.07 -1.86 -5.53
C PRO A 357 9.76 -2.77 -4.33
N GLY A 358 10.49 -3.87 -4.21
CA GLY A 358 10.33 -4.86 -3.16
C GLY A 358 9.02 -5.66 -3.17
N ARG A 359 8.32 -5.74 -4.31
CA ARG A 359 7.11 -6.56 -4.52
C ARG A 359 7.30 -7.42 -5.76
N MET A 360 7.74 -8.67 -5.61
CA MET A 360 8.20 -9.51 -6.73
C MET A 360 9.17 -8.75 -7.65
N ASP A 361 10.05 -7.98 -7.04
CA ASP A 361 10.95 -7.07 -7.73
C ASP A 361 12.19 -7.83 -8.21
N ARG A 362 12.37 -7.87 -9.53
CA ARG A 362 13.51 -8.55 -10.12
C ARG A 362 14.81 -7.80 -9.85
N ALA A 363 15.83 -8.52 -9.43
CA ALA A 363 17.20 -8.04 -9.43
C ALA A 363 17.96 -8.74 -10.57
N GLY A 364 18.44 -7.98 -11.55
CA GLY A 364 19.13 -8.48 -12.73
C GLY A 364 18.21 -9.06 -13.83
N THR A 365 18.79 -9.43 -14.97
CA THR A 365 18.07 -9.91 -16.15
C THR A 365 17.80 -11.43 -16.10
N GLY A 366 18.57 -12.18 -15.32
CA GLY A 366 18.48 -13.63 -15.22
C GLY A 366 19.07 -14.39 -16.43
N GLU A 367 19.73 -13.71 -17.37
CA GLU A 367 20.47 -14.36 -18.45
C GLU A 367 21.85 -14.81 -17.94
N GLY A 368 22.16 -16.09 -18.07
CA GLY A 368 23.43 -16.67 -17.60
C GLY A 368 23.60 -16.69 -16.07
N ALA A 369 22.61 -16.24 -15.32
CA ALA A 369 22.60 -16.13 -13.87
C ALA A 369 21.25 -16.54 -13.26
N PRO A 370 21.18 -16.88 -11.97
CA PRO A 370 19.90 -17.13 -11.31
C PRO A 370 19.02 -15.86 -11.33
N LEU A 371 17.70 -16.07 -11.38
CA LEU A 371 16.77 -14.98 -11.27
C LEU A 371 16.56 -14.65 -9.78
N ALA A 372 17.10 -13.55 -9.30
CA ALA A 372 16.84 -13.05 -7.96
C ALA A 372 15.58 -12.20 -7.94
N VAL A 373 14.73 -12.43 -6.94
CA VAL A 373 13.44 -11.75 -6.75
C VAL A 373 13.33 -11.27 -5.31
N VAL A 374 13.15 -9.96 -5.12
CA VAL A 374 12.99 -9.34 -3.80
C VAL A 374 11.52 -9.13 -3.51
N ASP A 375 11.05 -9.58 -2.33
CA ASP A 375 9.67 -9.43 -1.91
C ASP A 375 9.51 -9.06 -0.44
N TYR A 376 8.48 -8.32 -0.12
CA TYR A 376 8.13 -7.91 1.26
C TYR A 376 7.37 -9.00 2.04
N ALA A 377 7.33 -10.22 1.57
CA ALA A 377 6.64 -11.35 2.21
C ALA A 377 7.25 -11.63 3.59
N HIS A 378 6.59 -11.14 4.65
CA HIS A 378 7.01 -11.22 6.06
C HIS A 378 5.97 -11.90 6.96
N THR A 379 4.94 -12.51 6.38
CA THR A 379 3.94 -13.34 7.05
C THR A 379 3.90 -14.73 6.41
N PRO A 380 3.40 -15.78 7.12
CA PRO A 380 3.31 -17.12 6.55
C PRO A 380 2.49 -17.17 5.25
N ASP A 381 1.33 -16.51 5.20
CA ASP A 381 0.47 -16.46 4.01
C ASP A 381 1.15 -15.74 2.83
N ALA A 382 1.80 -14.60 3.08
CA ALA A 382 2.51 -13.87 2.03
C ALA A 382 3.68 -14.68 1.48
N LEU A 383 4.45 -15.37 2.35
CA LEU A 383 5.56 -16.22 1.93
C LEU A 383 5.08 -17.42 1.12
N ASP A 384 3.98 -18.06 1.54
CA ASP A 384 3.37 -19.18 0.81
C ASP A 384 2.94 -18.75 -0.59
N LYS A 385 2.23 -17.64 -0.71
CA LYS A 385 1.80 -17.08 -1.99
C LYS A 385 2.97 -16.67 -2.88
N ALA A 386 4.03 -16.09 -2.31
CA ALA A 386 5.22 -15.72 -3.05
C ALA A 386 5.91 -16.95 -3.66
N LEU A 387 6.11 -17.99 -2.86
CA LEU A 387 6.75 -19.24 -3.32
C LEU A 387 5.88 -19.98 -4.33
N ILE A 388 4.57 -20.12 -4.07
CA ILE A 388 3.63 -20.71 -5.04
C ILE A 388 3.65 -19.94 -6.36
N GLY A 389 3.66 -18.59 -6.30
CA GLY A 389 3.68 -17.74 -7.49
C GLY A 389 4.97 -17.84 -8.31
N LEU A 390 6.11 -18.17 -7.68
CA LEU A 390 7.40 -18.34 -8.35
C LEU A 390 7.66 -19.78 -8.82
N ARG A 391 6.97 -20.78 -8.27
CA ARG A 391 7.16 -22.18 -8.62
C ARG A 391 6.99 -22.50 -10.12
N PRO A 392 5.94 -21.97 -10.82
CA PRO A 392 5.82 -22.17 -12.27
C PRO A 392 7.01 -21.61 -13.05
N LEU A 393 7.52 -20.45 -12.64
CA LEU A 393 8.67 -19.81 -13.29
C LEU A 393 9.96 -20.62 -13.08
N ALA A 394 10.21 -21.13 -11.87
CA ALA A 394 11.35 -22.01 -11.61
C ALA A 394 11.27 -23.30 -12.46
N LYS A 395 10.09 -23.91 -12.55
CA LYS A 395 9.87 -25.10 -13.42
C LYS A 395 10.10 -24.79 -14.90
N GLN A 396 9.61 -23.66 -15.39
CA GLN A 396 9.80 -23.26 -16.80
C GLN A 396 11.29 -23.04 -17.14
N ARG A 397 12.05 -22.48 -16.18
CA ARG A 397 13.50 -22.31 -16.32
C ARG A 397 14.28 -23.64 -16.17
N GLY A 398 13.65 -24.71 -15.69
CA GLY A 398 14.30 -26.00 -15.39
C GLY A 398 15.20 -25.94 -14.15
N GLY A 399 14.97 -25.00 -13.24
CA GLY A 399 15.77 -24.74 -12.04
C GLY A 399 15.04 -25.00 -10.72
N ALA A 400 15.80 -24.91 -9.63
CA ALA A 400 15.30 -24.98 -8.28
C ALA A 400 14.74 -23.63 -7.81
N LEU A 401 13.80 -23.66 -6.86
CA LEU A 401 13.28 -22.49 -6.15
C LEU A 401 13.97 -22.39 -4.79
N TRP A 402 14.73 -21.32 -4.58
CA TRP A 402 15.37 -20.98 -3.33
C TRP A 402 14.51 -19.99 -2.54
N CYS A 403 14.51 -20.11 -1.21
CA CYS A 403 13.88 -19.16 -0.28
C CYS A 403 14.90 -18.68 0.74
N LEU A 404 15.27 -17.40 0.68
CA LEU A 404 16.04 -16.72 1.69
C LEU A 404 15.09 -15.81 2.48
N PHE A 405 14.97 -16.01 3.80
CA PHE A 405 14.08 -15.19 4.63
C PHE A 405 14.59 -15.06 6.06
N GLY A 406 14.11 -14.02 6.73
CA GLY A 406 14.26 -13.79 8.16
C GLY A 406 12.96 -13.30 8.78
N CYS A 407 12.96 -13.14 10.11
CA CYS A 407 11.84 -12.57 10.84
C CYS A 407 12.27 -11.37 11.67
N GLY A 408 11.38 -10.38 11.79
CA GLY A 408 11.62 -9.19 12.61
C GLY A 408 11.54 -9.48 14.12
N GLY A 409 12.37 -8.77 14.90
CA GLY A 409 12.26 -8.67 16.34
C GLY A 409 11.16 -7.69 16.77
N ASP A 410 10.73 -7.75 18.04
CA ASP A 410 9.66 -6.93 18.63
C ASP A 410 8.36 -7.01 17.82
N ARG A 411 8.06 -8.19 17.29
CA ARG A 411 6.89 -8.54 16.49
C ARG A 411 6.36 -9.91 16.94
N ASP A 412 5.18 -10.27 16.45
CA ASP A 412 4.55 -11.56 16.74
C ASP A 412 5.54 -12.73 16.53
N PRO A 413 5.94 -13.45 17.62
CA PRO A 413 6.87 -14.56 17.51
C PRO A 413 6.21 -15.85 16.99
N ILE A 414 4.88 -15.94 17.02
CA ILE A 414 4.13 -17.16 16.62
C ILE A 414 4.34 -17.44 15.13
N LYS A 415 4.44 -16.39 14.31
CA LYS A 415 4.66 -16.53 12.87
C LYS A 415 6.03 -17.11 12.50
N ARG A 416 7.05 -17.02 13.38
CA ARG A 416 8.44 -17.43 13.09
C ARG A 416 8.53 -18.90 12.68
N PRO A 417 8.07 -19.88 13.50
CA PRO A 417 8.07 -21.28 13.08
C PRO A 417 7.09 -21.58 11.93
N MET A 418 6.00 -20.83 11.81
CA MET A 418 5.06 -21.01 10.70
C MET A 418 5.68 -20.64 9.34
N MET A 419 6.49 -19.59 9.27
CA MET A 419 7.22 -19.20 8.06
C MET A 419 8.25 -20.26 7.67
N ALA A 420 8.93 -20.88 8.64
CA ALA A 420 9.85 -21.99 8.38
C ALA A 420 9.13 -23.19 7.77
N ALA A 421 7.98 -23.59 8.33
CA ALA A 421 7.18 -24.69 7.81
C ALA A 421 6.68 -24.41 6.37
N VAL A 422 6.33 -23.18 6.06
CA VAL A 422 5.97 -22.75 4.69
C VAL A 422 7.18 -22.88 3.76
N ALA A 423 8.33 -22.32 4.15
CA ALA A 423 9.53 -22.36 3.34
C ALA A 423 9.97 -23.80 3.06
N GLU A 424 9.98 -24.69 4.08
CA GLU A 424 10.31 -26.12 3.91
C GLU A 424 9.38 -26.84 2.93
N ARG A 425 8.09 -26.51 2.94
CA ARG A 425 7.09 -27.15 2.08
C ARG A 425 7.17 -26.67 0.63
N GLN A 426 7.45 -25.39 0.42
CA GLN A 426 7.29 -24.75 -0.89
C GLN A 426 8.59 -24.54 -1.66
N ALA A 427 9.74 -24.45 -0.99
CA ALA A 427 11.03 -24.22 -1.63
C ALA A 427 11.86 -25.53 -1.73
N ASP A 428 12.74 -25.61 -2.73
CA ASP A 428 13.68 -26.72 -2.88
C ASP A 428 14.91 -26.51 -2.00
N ARG A 429 15.24 -25.27 -1.71
CA ARG A 429 16.35 -24.88 -0.84
C ARG A 429 15.96 -23.69 0.02
N VAL A 430 16.34 -23.72 1.30
CA VAL A 430 15.98 -22.68 2.28
C VAL A 430 17.23 -22.14 2.97
N VAL A 431 17.29 -20.82 3.09
CA VAL A 431 18.30 -20.10 3.86
C VAL A 431 17.61 -19.20 4.88
N VAL A 432 17.93 -19.41 6.16
CA VAL A 432 17.43 -18.58 7.25
C VAL A 432 18.48 -17.54 7.61
N THR A 433 18.09 -16.27 7.67
CA THR A 433 18.97 -15.14 7.99
C THR A 433 18.30 -14.15 8.94
N SER A 434 18.95 -13.05 9.30
CA SER A 434 18.31 -11.96 10.05
C SER A 434 17.47 -11.07 9.10
N ASP A 435 16.46 -10.43 9.69
CA ASP A 435 15.68 -9.33 9.10
C ASP A 435 16.01 -8.04 9.86
N ASN A 436 15.06 -7.39 10.51
CA ASN A 436 15.24 -6.29 11.46
C ASN A 436 15.18 -6.85 12.89
N PRO A 437 16.26 -7.26 13.54
CA PRO A 437 16.19 -7.83 14.88
C PRO A 437 15.76 -6.83 15.97
N ARG A 438 15.85 -5.53 15.72
CA ARG A 438 15.47 -4.44 16.64
C ARG A 438 16.14 -4.61 18.01
N SER A 439 15.35 -4.82 19.09
CA SER A 439 15.90 -5.04 20.44
C SER A 439 16.28 -6.49 20.73
N GLU A 440 15.79 -7.46 19.92
CA GLU A 440 16.07 -8.88 20.11
C GLU A 440 17.44 -9.28 19.53
N LYS A 441 18.02 -10.35 20.06
CA LYS A 441 19.26 -10.93 19.49
C LYS A 441 18.92 -11.70 18.20
N PRO A 442 19.64 -11.49 17.08
CA PRO A 442 19.42 -12.21 15.82
C PRO A 442 19.37 -13.73 16.00
N ASP A 443 20.31 -14.31 16.73
CA ASP A 443 20.39 -15.75 16.96
C ASP A 443 19.16 -16.30 17.70
N ALA A 444 18.59 -15.52 18.62
CA ALA A 444 17.38 -15.93 19.34
C ALA A 444 16.16 -15.99 18.40
N ILE A 445 16.05 -15.06 17.47
CA ILE A 445 14.99 -15.05 16.43
C ILE A 445 15.18 -16.25 15.50
N ILE A 446 16.40 -16.46 14.99
CA ILE A 446 16.75 -17.59 14.11
C ILE A 446 16.43 -18.92 14.80
N ALA A 447 16.81 -19.08 16.07
CA ALA A 447 16.51 -20.30 16.83
C ALA A 447 14.98 -20.57 16.94
N GLN A 448 14.15 -19.53 17.02
CA GLN A 448 12.68 -19.69 17.01
C GLN A 448 12.17 -20.06 15.61
N VAL A 449 12.73 -19.49 14.55
CA VAL A 449 12.40 -19.88 13.17
C VAL A 449 12.72 -21.36 12.94
N LEU A 450 13.91 -21.81 13.36
CA LEU A 450 14.35 -23.19 13.14
C LEU A 450 13.46 -24.26 13.80
N ARG A 451 12.71 -23.91 14.84
CA ARG A 451 11.73 -24.82 15.47
C ARG A 451 10.57 -25.21 14.55
N GLY A 452 10.38 -24.49 13.46
CA GLY A 452 9.31 -24.76 12.50
C GLY A 452 9.69 -25.77 11.42
N PHE A 453 10.96 -26.13 11.28
CA PHE A 453 11.41 -27.15 10.34
C PHE A 453 11.16 -28.56 10.89
N SER A 454 10.61 -29.42 10.06
CA SER A 454 10.41 -30.84 10.40
C SER A 454 11.73 -31.63 10.32
N ARG A 455 12.68 -31.15 9.51
CA ARG A 455 14.03 -31.70 9.35
C ARG A 455 15.06 -30.65 9.74
N PRO A 456 15.87 -30.89 10.78
CA PRO A 456 16.85 -29.89 11.25
C PRO A 456 17.82 -29.41 10.17
N ASP A 457 18.19 -30.28 9.23
CA ASP A 457 19.14 -29.99 8.15
C ASP A 457 18.44 -29.42 6.88
N ALA A 458 17.15 -29.11 6.94
CA ALA A 458 16.41 -28.62 5.78
C ALA A 458 16.77 -27.18 5.39
N ALA A 459 17.42 -26.42 6.27
CA ALA A 459 17.78 -25.03 6.03
C ALA A 459 19.26 -24.77 6.31
N GLN A 460 19.88 -23.97 5.46
CA GLN A 460 21.15 -23.31 5.76
C GLN A 460 20.87 -22.11 6.68
N VAL A 461 21.83 -21.76 7.54
CA VAL A 461 21.73 -20.61 8.46
C VAL A 461 22.92 -19.69 8.21
N GLN A 462 22.64 -18.44 7.88
CA GLN A 462 23.63 -17.38 7.78
C GLN A 462 23.05 -16.11 8.45
N PRO A 463 23.48 -15.75 9.66
CA PRO A 463 22.92 -14.61 10.39
C PRO A 463 23.12 -13.25 9.70
N ASP A 464 24.26 -13.05 9.03
CA ASP A 464 24.50 -11.85 8.22
C ASP A 464 23.72 -11.93 6.90
N ARG A 465 22.76 -11.00 6.73
CA ARG A 465 21.87 -11.01 5.58
C ARG A 465 22.57 -10.68 4.27
N GLY A 466 23.57 -9.80 4.29
CA GLY A 466 24.34 -9.47 3.10
C GLY A 466 25.17 -10.65 2.61
N ILE A 467 25.83 -11.35 3.55
CA ILE A 467 26.58 -12.57 3.25
C ILE A 467 25.61 -13.67 2.77
N ALA A 468 24.45 -13.82 3.43
CA ALA A 468 23.46 -14.81 3.03
C ALA A 468 22.96 -14.61 1.58
N ILE A 469 22.72 -13.37 1.16
CA ILE A 469 22.32 -13.04 -0.22
C ILE A 469 23.44 -13.38 -1.21
N ALA A 470 24.68 -12.99 -0.89
CA ALA A 470 25.84 -13.27 -1.75
C ALA A 470 26.09 -14.79 -1.90
N ASP A 471 26.03 -15.53 -0.80
CA ASP A 471 26.24 -16.98 -0.77
C ASP A 471 25.17 -17.72 -1.61
N VAL A 472 23.90 -17.35 -1.44
CA VAL A 472 22.81 -17.98 -2.22
C VAL A 472 22.96 -17.70 -3.71
N ILE A 473 23.25 -16.46 -4.10
CA ILE A 473 23.43 -16.10 -5.51
C ILE A 473 24.66 -16.82 -6.10
N ALA A 474 25.72 -16.96 -5.33
CA ALA A 474 26.92 -17.71 -5.77
C ALA A 474 26.64 -19.22 -5.98
N GLN A 475 25.84 -19.83 -5.10
CA GLN A 475 25.52 -21.27 -5.11
C GLN A 475 24.43 -21.65 -6.11
N ALA A 476 23.46 -20.76 -6.38
CA ALA A 476 22.32 -21.05 -7.24
C ALA A 476 22.76 -21.25 -8.69
N ALA A 477 22.18 -22.24 -9.37
CA ALA A 477 22.44 -22.48 -10.79
C ALA A 477 21.82 -21.37 -11.68
N PRO A 478 22.32 -21.13 -12.91
CA PRO A 478 21.79 -20.06 -13.76
C PRO A 478 20.28 -20.15 -14.03
N GLN A 479 19.71 -21.35 -14.03
CA GLN A 479 18.27 -21.58 -14.22
C GLN A 479 17.44 -21.42 -12.94
N ASP A 480 18.07 -21.31 -11.76
CA ASP A 480 17.36 -21.22 -10.49
C ASP A 480 16.64 -19.88 -10.31
N VAL A 481 15.62 -19.90 -9.45
CA VAL A 481 14.91 -18.71 -8.98
C VAL A 481 15.17 -18.56 -7.48
N VAL A 482 15.63 -17.38 -7.05
CA VAL A 482 15.97 -17.07 -5.67
C VAL A 482 15.00 -16.02 -5.15
N LEU A 483 14.12 -16.40 -4.22
CA LEU A 483 13.29 -15.46 -3.48
C LEU A 483 14.07 -14.92 -2.27
N ILE A 484 14.24 -13.61 -2.20
CA ILE A 484 14.77 -12.86 -1.05
C ILE A 484 13.59 -12.18 -0.38
N ALA A 485 13.10 -12.75 0.75
CA ALA A 485 11.85 -12.37 1.38
C ALA A 485 12.06 -11.64 2.71
N GLY A 486 11.10 -10.76 3.05
CA GLY A 486 10.97 -10.09 4.34
C GLY A 486 11.05 -8.57 4.24
N LYS A 487 12.17 -8.03 3.78
CA LYS A 487 12.46 -6.59 3.79
C LYS A 487 11.87 -5.84 2.58
N GLY A 488 11.80 -6.48 1.41
CA GLY A 488 11.29 -5.84 0.21
C GLY A 488 12.03 -4.54 -0.14
N HIS A 489 11.31 -3.42 -0.09
CA HIS A 489 11.82 -2.08 -0.43
C HIS A 489 12.59 -1.37 0.71
N GLU A 490 12.68 -1.96 1.90
CA GLU A 490 13.35 -1.31 3.04
C GLU A 490 14.83 -1.05 2.72
N ALA A 491 15.26 0.20 2.87
CA ALA A 491 16.62 0.65 2.60
C ALA A 491 17.50 0.64 3.85
N TRP A 492 17.09 -0.03 4.93
CA TRP A 492 17.83 -0.12 6.17
C TRP A 492 17.59 -1.45 6.88
N GLN A 493 18.53 -1.82 7.75
CA GLN A 493 18.37 -2.87 8.77
C GLN A 493 18.41 -2.23 10.15
N GLU A 494 17.46 -2.56 11.03
CA GLU A 494 17.40 -2.05 12.39
C GLU A 494 17.95 -3.08 13.37
N VAL A 495 19.10 -2.75 13.98
CA VAL A 495 19.83 -3.60 14.93
C VAL A 495 20.11 -2.82 16.21
N ALA A 496 19.67 -3.31 17.37
CA ALA A 496 19.86 -2.68 18.67
C ALA A 496 19.46 -1.17 18.68
N GLY A 497 18.32 -0.85 18.06
CA GLY A 497 17.78 0.52 17.97
C GLY A 497 18.50 1.44 16.98
N LYS A 498 19.49 0.93 16.23
CA LYS A 498 20.19 1.70 15.20
C LYS A 498 19.75 1.23 13.82
N ARG A 499 19.47 2.18 12.93
CA ARG A 499 19.24 1.91 11.50
C ARG A 499 20.56 2.00 10.76
N ILE A 500 20.89 0.92 10.05
CA ILE A 500 22.08 0.79 9.21
C ILE A 500 21.57 0.70 7.77
N GLU A 501 22.18 1.41 6.85
CA GLU A 501 21.84 1.34 5.43
C GLU A 501 21.98 -0.10 4.91
N PHE A 502 20.93 -0.62 4.29
CA PHE A 502 20.88 -1.98 3.79
C PHE A 502 19.73 -2.13 2.78
N SER A 503 20.01 -2.70 1.62
CA SER A 503 19.02 -2.99 0.59
C SER A 503 19.20 -4.39 0.04
N ASP A 504 18.17 -5.23 0.15
CA ASP A 504 18.17 -6.58 -0.44
C ASP A 504 18.47 -6.54 -1.95
N LYS A 505 17.87 -5.58 -2.66
CA LYS A 505 18.06 -5.44 -4.11
C LYS A 505 19.48 -5.04 -4.47
N ALA A 506 20.08 -4.10 -3.74
CA ALA A 506 21.46 -3.68 -3.98
C ALA A 506 22.43 -4.84 -3.76
N HIS A 507 22.33 -5.56 -2.63
CA HIS A 507 23.17 -6.73 -2.36
C HIS A 507 22.99 -7.84 -3.39
N ALA A 508 21.77 -8.07 -3.88
CA ALA A 508 21.51 -9.04 -4.93
C ALA A 508 22.15 -8.64 -6.27
N LEU A 509 22.06 -7.36 -6.64
CA LEU A 509 22.69 -6.84 -7.87
C LEU A 509 24.22 -6.92 -7.80
N ASP A 510 24.81 -6.56 -6.66
CA ASP A 510 26.26 -6.65 -6.44
C ASP A 510 26.74 -8.10 -6.54
N ALA A 511 26.02 -9.03 -5.91
CA ALA A 511 26.35 -10.45 -5.98
C ALA A 511 26.22 -11.03 -7.41
N LEU A 512 25.21 -10.61 -8.17
CA LEU A 512 25.03 -10.99 -9.57
C LEU A 512 26.15 -10.42 -10.46
N ALA A 513 26.56 -9.18 -10.21
CA ALA A 513 27.65 -8.54 -10.94
C ALA A 513 29.00 -9.25 -10.71
N LEU A 514 29.30 -9.63 -9.46
CA LEU A 514 30.49 -10.40 -9.12
C LEU A 514 30.51 -11.77 -9.81
N ARG A 515 29.37 -12.43 -9.95
CA ARG A 515 29.23 -13.69 -10.65
C ARG A 515 29.45 -13.56 -12.16
N GLY A 516 29.00 -12.47 -12.79
CA GLY A 516 29.22 -12.18 -14.21
C GLY A 516 30.65 -11.78 -14.56
N ALA A 517 31.45 -11.39 -13.55
CA ALA A 517 32.86 -11.02 -13.70
C ALA A 517 33.82 -12.21 -13.48
N ALA A 518 33.33 -13.34 -12.99
CA ALA A 518 34.09 -14.59 -12.82
C ALA A 518 33.82 -15.58 -13.97
#